data_650332510bf516fa3ee1281507317b9b
#
_entry.id   650332510bf516fa3ee1281507317b9b
#
_cell.length_a   1.000
_cell.length_b   1.000
_cell.length_c   1.000
_cell.angle_alpha   90.00
_cell.angle_beta   90.00
_cell.angle_gamma   90.00
#
_symmetry.space_group_name_H-M   'P 1'
#
loop_
_entity.id
_entity.type
_entity.pdbx_description
1 polymer ?
#
loop_
_entity_poly.entity_id
_entity_poly.type
_entity_poly.pdbx_seq_one_letter_code
_entity_poly.pdbx_strand_id
1 'polypeptide(L)'
;ARQVEQAAASGKKVGTYHYVSGIGAVAEADFYLRNISNWIGKYMLCVDWEKNQNSQWGNTAYLEQLVKRIIERTGIPPMIYVQQSSMGPVRTIAQRNNCGLWIAQYANKNPTGYQATPWNEGAYSCAIRQYSSKGRLSGYSGDLDLNKFYGDRTAWDKYANPKGSHQDTGGSTVPSAPSGESTLGLVVDVMQGVYGNGDARKKALGTRYDEVQNFINHIQSASVDTLVKEVWAGKYGDGETRKIVLGSRYNEVQNKINGSSGSSSGTVY
;
A
#
# COMPACT_ATOMS: atom_id res chain seq x y z
N ALA A 1 8.22 1.33 25.44
CA ALA A 1 9.66 1.55 25.25
C ALA A 1 10.42 0.23 25.07
N ARG A 2 10.44 -0.65 26.06
CA ARG A 2 11.24 -1.90 26.05
C ARG A 2 11.00 -2.79 24.81
N GLN A 3 9.76 -3.03 24.38
CA GLN A 3 9.44 -3.86 23.21
C GLN A 3 9.99 -3.27 21.91
N VAL A 4 9.86 -1.96 21.74
CA VAL A 4 10.39 -1.21 20.59
C VAL A 4 11.89 -1.34 20.50
N GLU A 5 12.58 -1.13 21.60
CA GLU A 5 14.04 -1.20 21.69
C GLU A 5 14.57 -2.61 21.45
N GLN A 6 13.92 -3.62 22.00
CA GLN A 6 14.25 -5.04 21.76
C GLN A 6 14.06 -5.45 20.30
N ALA A 7 12.94 -5.04 19.66
CA ALA A 7 12.70 -5.30 18.27
C ALA A 7 13.75 -4.63 17.37
N ALA A 8 14.07 -3.36 17.64
CA ALA A 8 15.10 -2.64 16.90
C ALA A 8 16.49 -3.28 17.08
N ALA A 9 16.87 -3.65 18.30
CA ALA A 9 18.13 -4.32 18.60
C ALA A 9 18.27 -5.68 17.91
N SER A 10 17.15 -6.38 17.65
CA SER A 10 17.13 -7.60 16.87
C SER A 10 17.14 -7.40 15.34
N GLY A 11 17.39 -6.17 14.88
CA GLY A 11 17.44 -5.82 13.45
C GLY A 11 16.06 -5.79 12.75
N LYS A 12 14.98 -5.80 13.51
CA LYS A 12 13.62 -5.69 12.95
C LYS A 12 13.29 -4.25 12.59
N LYS A 13 12.53 -4.05 11.52
CA LYS A 13 11.91 -2.77 11.24
C LYS A 13 10.75 -2.54 12.22
N VAL A 14 10.64 -1.33 12.74
CA VAL A 14 9.72 -0.98 13.82
C VAL A 14 8.80 0.14 13.38
N GLY A 15 7.56 0.08 13.82
CA GLY A 15 6.59 1.18 13.77
C GLY A 15 5.98 1.42 15.16
N THR A 16 5.46 2.61 15.35
CA THR A 16 4.67 2.99 16.53
C THR A 16 3.28 3.44 16.07
N TYR A 17 2.27 3.22 16.88
CA TYR A 17 0.93 3.66 16.52
C TYR A 17 0.25 4.39 17.68
N HIS A 18 -0.66 5.27 17.33
CA HIS A 18 -1.60 5.93 18.23
C HIS A 18 -3.01 5.44 17.95
N TYR A 19 -3.62 4.79 18.90
CA TYR A 19 -5.02 4.40 18.86
C TYR A 19 -5.90 5.63 19.14
N VAL A 20 -6.73 6.02 18.17
CA VAL A 20 -7.52 7.26 18.28
C VAL A 20 -8.71 7.05 19.20
N SER A 21 -8.83 7.91 20.21
CA SER A 21 -9.93 7.90 21.18
C SER A 21 -11.01 8.97 20.95
N GLY A 22 -10.65 10.03 20.19
CA GLY A 22 -11.57 11.11 19.84
C GLY A 22 -11.67 12.24 20.88
N ILE A 23 -10.66 12.40 21.73
CA ILE A 23 -10.64 13.42 22.80
C ILE A 23 -10.08 14.78 22.35
N GLY A 24 -9.75 14.94 21.07
CA GLY A 24 -9.22 16.18 20.47
C GLY A 24 -8.07 15.92 19.53
N ALA A 25 -8.26 16.13 18.23
CA ALA A 25 -7.29 15.75 17.18
C ALA A 25 -5.88 16.30 17.41
N VAL A 26 -5.77 17.59 17.76
CA VAL A 26 -4.49 18.24 18.05
C VAL A 26 -3.88 17.69 19.34
N ALA A 27 -4.68 17.56 20.38
CA ALA A 27 -4.23 17.07 21.69
C ALA A 27 -3.72 15.61 21.61
N GLU A 28 -4.43 14.75 20.85
CA GLU A 28 -4.03 13.36 20.63
C GLU A 28 -2.74 13.27 19.83
N ALA A 29 -2.61 14.05 18.75
CA ALA A 29 -1.38 14.10 17.98
C ALA A 29 -0.19 14.55 18.85
N ASP A 30 -0.34 15.63 19.60
CA ASP A 30 0.71 16.14 20.49
C ASP A 30 1.03 15.16 21.64
N PHE A 31 0.02 14.46 22.17
CA PHE A 31 0.23 13.40 23.16
C PHE A 31 1.05 12.24 22.58
N TYR A 32 0.66 11.73 21.39
CA TYR A 32 1.37 10.68 20.71
C TYR A 32 2.84 11.06 20.49
N LEU A 33 3.10 12.20 19.83
CA LEU A 33 4.44 12.64 19.49
C LEU A 33 5.31 12.89 20.71
N ARG A 34 4.76 13.39 21.80
CA ARG A 34 5.49 13.60 23.06
C ARG A 34 5.96 12.27 23.65
N ASN A 35 5.12 11.22 23.61
CA ASN A 35 5.47 9.91 24.16
C ASN A 35 6.47 9.12 23.31
N ILE A 36 6.60 9.45 22.02
CA ILE A 36 7.51 8.77 21.09
C ILE A 36 8.65 9.67 20.59
N SER A 37 8.90 10.79 21.27
CA SER A 37 9.83 11.84 20.80
C SER A 37 11.21 11.34 20.38
N ASN A 38 11.76 10.33 21.08
CA ASN A 38 13.06 9.71 20.79
C ASN A 38 13.05 8.80 19.55
N TRP A 39 11.87 8.51 18.98
CA TRP A 39 11.67 7.57 17.89
C TRP A 39 11.21 8.25 16.58
N ILE A 40 10.86 9.54 16.64
CA ILE A 40 10.49 10.32 15.45
C ILE A 40 11.69 10.36 14.49
N GLY A 41 11.45 10.04 13.23
CA GLY A 41 12.47 9.92 12.19
C GLY A 41 13.30 8.62 12.23
N LYS A 42 13.06 7.74 13.23
CA LYS A 42 13.70 6.42 13.33
C LYS A 42 12.74 5.29 13.02
N TYR A 43 11.49 5.44 13.43
CA TYR A 43 10.46 4.41 13.29
C TYR A 43 9.23 4.98 12.59
N MET A 44 8.52 4.12 11.87
CA MET A 44 7.29 4.48 11.18
C MET A 44 6.23 4.95 12.17
N LEU A 45 5.56 6.05 11.84
CA LEU A 45 4.43 6.57 12.62
C LEU A 45 3.13 6.03 12.03
N CYS A 46 2.17 5.65 12.89
CA CYS A 46 0.87 5.18 12.45
C CYS A 46 -0.26 5.79 13.28
N VAL A 47 -1.34 6.17 12.61
CA VAL A 47 -2.63 6.53 13.19
C VAL A 47 -3.54 5.33 13.06
N ASP A 48 -3.97 4.78 14.18
CA ASP A 48 -4.87 3.64 14.26
C ASP A 48 -6.30 4.13 14.36
N TRP A 49 -6.99 4.11 13.19
CA TRP A 49 -8.34 4.61 13.03
C TRP A 49 -9.35 3.47 13.06
N GLU A 50 -9.89 3.20 14.25
CA GLU A 50 -10.86 2.14 14.49
C GLU A 50 -12.13 2.66 15.18
N LYS A 51 -13.21 1.87 15.11
CA LYS A 51 -14.50 2.23 15.70
C LYS A 51 -14.51 2.10 17.21
N ASN A 52 -13.87 1.08 17.74
CA ASN A 52 -13.92 0.78 19.15
C ASN A 52 -13.26 1.90 19.97
N GLN A 53 -13.94 2.38 21.04
CA GLN A 53 -13.45 3.44 21.92
C GLN A 53 -13.06 4.76 21.22
N ASN A 54 -13.50 4.99 20.00
CA ASN A 54 -13.24 6.21 19.22
C ASN A 54 -14.54 7.02 19.11
N SER A 55 -14.68 8.05 19.93
CA SER A 55 -15.87 8.91 19.93
C SER A 55 -16.05 9.75 18.65
N GLN A 56 -14.99 9.84 17.82
CA GLN A 56 -14.99 10.55 16.56
C GLN A 56 -15.05 9.62 15.34
N TRP A 57 -15.37 8.35 15.57
CA TRP A 57 -15.48 7.39 14.46
C TRP A 57 -16.41 7.90 13.34
N GLY A 58 -15.93 7.88 12.11
CA GLY A 58 -16.63 8.41 10.93
C GLY A 58 -16.42 9.91 10.68
N ASN A 59 -15.88 10.66 11.62
CA ASN A 59 -15.52 12.06 11.43
C ASN A 59 -14.19 12.21 10.69
N THR A 60 -14.26 12.25 9.35
CA THR A 60 -13.08 12.36 8.49
C THR A 60 -12.31 13.66 8.68
N ALA A 61 -12.98 14.74 9.04
CA ALA A 61 -12.32 16.02 9.33
C ALA A 61 -11.43 15.92 10.57
N TYR A 62 -11.89 15.20 11.60
CA TYR A 62 -11.09 14.92 12.78
C TYR A 62 -9.83 14.13 12.44
N LEU A 63 -9.98 13.03 11.68
CA LEU A 63 -8.83 12.21 11.26
C LEU A 63 -7.83 13.04 10.45
N GLU A 64 -8.31 13.85 9.51
CA GLU A 64 -7.44 14.69 8.69
C GLU A 64 -6.72 15.75 9.52
N GLN A 65 -7.38 16.35 10.52
CA GLN A 65 -6.77 17.33 11.44
C GLN A 65 -5.64 16.67 12.27
N LEU A 66 -5.88 15.46 12.79
CA LEU A 66 -4.89 14.69 13.54
C LEU A 66 -3.67 14.36 12.66
N VAL A 67 -3.89 13.87 11.45
CA VAL A 67 -2.83 13.57 10.47
C VAL A 67 -2.02 14.83 10.14
N LYS A 68 -2.70 15.93 9.82
CA LYS A 68 -2.04 17.21 9.51
C LYS A 68 -1.21 17.72 10.68
N ARG A 69 -1.69 17.55 11.91
CA ARG A 69 -0.92 17.95 13.11
C ARG A 69 0.36 17.13 13.25
N ILE A 70 0.31 15.82 12.99
CA ILE A 70 1.53 14.98 13.00
C ILE A 70 2.51 15.47 11.93
N ILE A 71 2.05 15.71 10.71
CA ILE A 71 2.90 16.20 9.62
C ILE A 71 3.50 17.57 9.93
N GLU A 72 2.70 18.49 10.44
CA GLU A 72 3.15 19.83 10.87
C GLU A 72 4.31 19.75 11.86
N ARG A 73 4.18 18.86 12.86
CA ARG A 73 5.16 18.72 13.95
C ARG A 73 6.42 17.95 13.58
N THR A 74 6.33 17.03 12.61
CA THR A 74 7.43 16.09 12.32
C THR A 74 7.94 16.17 10.89
N GLY A 75 7.15 16.69 9.96
CA GLY A 75 7.41 16.60 8.53
C GLY A 75 7.20 15.19 7.96
N ILE A 76 6.68 14.24 8.76
CA ILE A 76 6.51 12.82 8.40
C ILE A 76 5.03 12.50 8.25
N PRO A 77 4.54 12.15 7.03
CA PRO A 77 3.20 11.61 6.85
C PRO A 77 3.07 10.26 7.56
N PRO A 78 2.14 10.10 8.51
CA PRO A 78 1.97 8.82 9.19
C PRO A 78 1.31 7.79 8.27
N MET A 79 1.51 6.51 8.55
CA MET A 79 0.63 5.45 8.06
C MET A 79 -0.76 5.63 8.68
N ILE A 80 -1.83 5.29 7.96
CA ILE A 80 -3.18 5.25 8.52
C ILE A 80 -3.69 3.81 8.46
N TYR A 81 -3.91 3.23 9.64
CA TYR A 81 -4.54 1.93 9.76
C TYR A 81 -6.05 2.07 9.81
N VAL A 82 -6.75 1.23 9.05
CA VAL A 82 -8.21 1.17 9.03
C VAL A 82 -8.69 -0.19 8.50
N GLN A 83 -9.87 -0.64 8.95
CA GLN A 83 -10.53 -1.81 8.35
C GLN A 83 -10.98 -1.53 6.91
N GLN A 84 -10.93 -2.56 6.07
CA GLN A 84 -11.24 -2.47 4.63
C GLN A 84 -12.62 -1.89 4.33
N SER A 85 -13.64 -2.26 5.11
CA SER A 85 -15.03 -1.77 4.91
C SER A 85 -15.19 -0.25 5.11
N SER A 86 -14.24 0.40 5.79
CA SER A 86 -14.24 1.85 6.06
C SER A 86 -13.11 2.59 5.34
N MET A 87 -12.42 1.92 4.44
CA MET A 87 -11.23 2.43 3.75
C MET A 87 -11.52 3.62 2.82
N GLY A 88 -12.69 3.70 2.21
CA GLY A 88 -13.01 4.68 1.15
C GLY A 88 -12.70 6.13 1.54
N PRO A 89 -13.35 6.67 2.57
CA PRO A 89 -13.10 8.04 3.03
C PRO A 89 -11.67 8.27 3.53
N VAL A 90 -11.07 7.27 4.20
CA VAL A 90 -9.70 7.31 4.72
C VAL A 90 -8.68 7.37 3.60
N ARG A 91 -8.90 6.64 2.51
CA ARG A 91 -8.05 6.69 1.31
C ARG A 91 -7.91 8.09 0.75
N THR A 92 -9.01 8.85 0.68
CA THR A 92 -8.99 10.24 0.21
C THR A 92 -8.10 11.12 1.09
N ILE A 93 -8.16 10.94 2.41
CA ILE A 93 -7.30 11.67 3.36
C ILE A 93 -5.83 11.25 3.17
N ALA A 94 -5.58 9.96 3.06
CA ALA A 94 -4.23 9.43 2.85
C ALA A 94 -3.59 10.00 1.57
N GLN A 95 -4.33 10.02 0.46
CA GLN A 95 -3.86 10.57 -0.81
C GLN A 95 -3.54 12.07 -0.71
N ARG A 96 -4.44 12.86 -0.11
CA ARG A 96 -4.22 14.32 0.05
C ARG A 96 -3.02 14.68 0.93
N ASN A 97 -2.71 13.84 1.90
CA ASN A 97 -1.66 14.08 2.88
C ASN A 97 -0.41 13.20 2.67
N ASN A 98 -0.32 12.50 1.52
CA ASN A 98 0.79 11.60 1.18
C ASN A 98 1.06 10.51 2.23
N CYS A 99 0.01 10.02 2.88
CA CYS A 99 0.07 8.97 3.88
C CYS A 99 -0.02 7.58 3.25
N GLY A 100 0.69 6.61 3.81
CA GLY A 100 0.48 5.21 3.49
C GLY A 100 -0.82 4.67 4.11
N LEU A 101 -1.35 3.60 3.53
CA LEU A 101 -2.50 2.87 4.07
C LEU A 101 -2.08 1.52 4.61
N TRP A 102 -2.54 1.22 5.82
CA TRP A 102 -2.48 -0.10 6.44
C TRP A 102 -3.89 -0.62 6.59
N ILE A 103 -4.25 -1.62 5.78
CA ILE A 103 -5.64 -2.07 5.66
C ILE A 103 -5.82 -3.45 6.29
N ALA A 104 -6.78 -3.54 7.22
CA ALA A 104 -7.17 -4.81 7.82
C ALA A 104 -8.34 -5.44 7.05
N GLN A 105 -8.13 -6.67 6.58
CA GLN A 105 -9.17 -7.51 5.99
C GLN A 105 -8.82 -8.98 6.15
N TYR A 106 -9.65 -9.72 6.83
CA TYR A 106 -9.44 -11.14 7.13
C TYR A 106 -10.35 -12.02 6.29
N ALA A 107 -9.82 -13.15 5.80
CA ALA A 107 -10.63 -14.19 5.17
C ALA A 107 -11.61 -14.84 6.16
N ASN A 108 -11.11 -15.07 7.38
CA ASN A 108 -11.81 -15.68 8.51
C ASN A 108 -11.05 -15.37 9.80
N LYS A 109 -11.50 -15.96 10.91
CA LYS A 109 -10.84 -15.84 12.23
C LYS A 109 -10.17 -17.14 12.69
N ASN A 110 -9.80 -18.02 11.75
CA ASN A 110 -9.07 -19.23 12.09
C ASN A 110 -7.60 -18.93 12.39
N PRO A 111 -6.96 -19.68 13.29
CA PRO A 111 -5.53 -19.59 13.50
C PRO A 111 -4.76 -19.86 12.22
N THR A 112 -3.75 -19.02 11.93
CA THR A 112 -2.93 -19.16 10.73
C THR A 112 -1.48 -18.75 10.98
N GLY A 113 -0.55 -19.33 10.22
CA GLY A 113 0.83 -18.86 10.13
C GLY A 113 1.02 -17.78 9.08
N TYR A 114 2.28 -17.53 8.74
CA TYR A 114 2.65 -16.61 7.67
C TYR A 114 2.05 -17.05 6.31
N GLN A 115 1.53 -16.07 5.57
CA GLN A 115 0.99 -16.25 4.23
C GLN A 115 1.75 -15.36 3.24
N ALA A 116 2.44 -15.97 2.28
CA ALA A 116 3.13 -15.24 1.22
C ALA A 116 2.13 -14.50 0.31
N THR A 117 0.97 -15.10 0.07
CA THR A 117 -0.12 -14.56 -0.74
C THR A 117 -1.42 -14.60 0.08
N PRO A 118 -1.71 -13.57 0.88
CA PRO A 118 -2.95 -13.51 1.67
C PRO A 118 -4.20 -13.50 0.78
N TRP A 119 -5.29 -14.06 1.29
CA TRP A 119 -6.58 -14.05 0.60
C TRP A 119 -6.96 -12.63 0.14
N ASN A 120 -7.52 -12.50 -1.05
CA ASN A 120 -7.96 -11.25 -1.67
C ASN A 120 -6.83 -10.22 -1.86
N GLU A 121 -5.58 -10.70 -1.97
CA GLU A 121 -4.43 -9.87 -2.30
C GLU A 121 -4.62 -9.20 -3.67
N GLY A 122 -4.24 -7.93 -3.77
CA GLY A 122 -4.40 -7.16 -5.02
C GLY A 122 -5.80 -6.57 -5.25
N ALA A 123 -6.80 -6.87 -4.41
CA ALA A 123 -8.15 -6.30 -4.55
C ALA A 123 -8.20 -4.78 -4.33
N TYR A 124 -7.21 -4.23 -3.63
CA TYR A 124 -7.03 -2.80 -3.39
C TYR A 124 -5.57 -2.46 -3.09
N SER A 125 -5.19 -1.23 -3.37
CA SER A 125 -3.85 -0.73 -3.10
C SER A 125 -3.71 -0.33 -1.63
N CYS A 126 -2.65 -0.82 -0.96
CA CYS A 126 -2.23 -0.42 0.38
C CYS A 126 -0.73 -0.65 0.55
N ALA A 127 -0.11 0.00 1.52
CA ALA A 127 1.29 -0.22 1.87
C ALA A 127 1.47 -1.45 2.76
N ILE A 128 0.53 -1.66 3.70
CA ILE A 128 0.50 -2.81 4.59
C ILE A 128 -0.90 -3.42 4.57
N ARG A 129 -0.95 -4.73 4.54
CA ARG A 129 -2.18 -5.49 4.72
C ARG A 129 -2.09 -6.33 5.99
N GLN A 130 -3.01 -6.11 6.93
CA GLN A 130 -3.25 -7.03 8.03
C GLN A 130 -4.24 -8.09 7.56
N TYR A 131 -3.78 -9.34 7.45
CA TYR A 131 -4.59 -10.42 6.89
C TYR A 131 -5.12 -11.41 7.91
N SER A 132 -4.69 -11.29 9.16
CA SER A 132 -5.19 -12.10 10.28
C SER A 132 -4.96 -11.40 11.61
N SER A 133 -5.88 -11.60 12.55
CA SER A 133 -5.74 -11.30 13.97
C SER A 133 -5.63 -12.57 14.83
N LYS A 134 -5.37 -13.72 14.19
CA LYS A 134 -5.24 -15.04 14.81
C LYS A 134 -3.94 -15.73 14.38
N GLY A 135 -2.89 -14.92 14.26
CA GLY A 135 -1.56 -15.41 13.88
C GLY A 135 -0.96 -16.35 14.91
N ARG A 136 -0.18 -17.29 14.42
CA ARG A 136 0.59 -18.24 15.23
C ARG A 136 2.06 -18.11 14.90
N LEU A 137 2.87 -18.06 15.95
CA LEU A 137 4.32 -17.99 15.88
C LEU A 137 4.90 -19.03 16.85
N SER A 138 5.91 -19.76 16.41
CA SER A 138 6.61 -20.72 17.28
C SER A 138 7.16 -20.02 18.53
N GLY A 139 6.91 -20.59 19.69
CA GLY A 139 7.33 -20.02 20.98
C GLY A 139 6.38 -18.95 21.56
N TYR A 140 5.24 -18.66 20.91
CA TYR A 140 4.24 -17.73 21.42
C TYR A 140 2.84 -18.35 21.34
N SER A 141 2.15 -18.41 22.46
CA SER A 141 0.83 -19.08 22.58
C SER A 141 -0.36 -18.16 22.32
N GLY A 142 -0.17 -16.84 22.31
CA GLY A 142 -1.23 -15.86 22.10
C GLY A 142 -1.59 -15.66 20.62
N ASP A 143 -2.65 -14.88 20.40
CA ASP A 143 -3.01 -14.39 19.07
C ASP A 143 -2.08 -13.25 18.67
N LEU A 144 -1.72 -13.22 17.41
CA LEU A 144 -0.89 -12.18 16.80
C LEU A 144 -1.55 -11.62 15.55
N ASP A 145 -1.40 -10.33 15.34
CA ASP A 145 -1.74 -9.71 14.08
C ASP A 145 -0.66 -10.01 13.04
N LEU A 146 -1.06 -10.65 11.95
CA LEU A 146 -0.16 -10.94 10.84
C LEU A 146 -0.37 -9.97 9.70
N ASN A 147 0.74 -9.41 9.26
CA ASN A 147 0.76 -8.34 8.28
C ASN A 147 1.71 -8.65 7.13
N LYS A 148 1.37 -8.15 5.93
CA LYS A 148 2.25 -8.13 4.77
C LYS A 148 2.52 -6.68 4.38
N PHE A 149 3.77 -6.29 4.39
CA PHE A 149 4.23 -5.01 3.85
C PHE A 149 4.58 -5.17 2.37
N TYR A 150 4.08 -4.28 1.53
CA TYR A 150 4.32 -4.28 0.08
C TYR A 150 5.48 -3.34 -0.26
N GLY A 151 6.67 -3.74 0.13
CA GLY A 151 7.90 -3.00 -0.09
C GLY A 151 9.10 -3.70 0.54
N ASP A 152 10.27 -3.14 0.30
CA ASP A 152 11.53 -3.57 0.90
C ASP A 152 11.86 -2.77 2.19
N ARG A 153 13.03 -3.03 2.75
CA ARG A 153 13.51 -2.33 3.95
C ARG A 153 13.69 -0.83 3.70
N THR A 154 14.14 -0.43 2.52
CA THR A 154 14.32 0.96 2.12
C THR A 154 12.98 1.69 2.01
N ALA A 155 11.96 1.03 1.44
CA ALA A 155 10.61 1.56 1.39
C ALA A 155 10.02 1.75 2.80
N TRP A 156 10.30 0.83 3.75
CA TRP A 156 9.93 1.01 5.15
C TRP A 156 10.60 2.23 5.78
N ASP A 157 11.89 2.41 5.54
CA ASP A 157 12.66 3.54 6.10
C ASP A 157 12.15 4.89 5.59
N LYS A 158 11.64 4.96 4.37
CA LYS A 158 10.99 6.17 3.84
C LYS A 158 9.70 6.52 4.57
N TYR A 159 8.96 5.55 5.09
CA TYR A 159 7.81 5.84 5.97
C TYR A 159 8.26 6.36 7.34
N ALA A 160 9.41 5.93 7.84
CA ALA A 160 9.97 6.41 9.10
C ALA A 160 10.59 7.80 8.95
N ASN A 161 11.29 8.06 7.84
CA ASN A 161 11.98 9.33 7.59
C ASN A 161 12.03 9.65 6.08
N PRO A 162 11.01 10.28 5.51
CA PRO A 162 10.95 10.57 4.08
C PRO A 162 12.03 11.55 3.59
N LYS A 163 12.65 12.33 4.49
CA LYS A 163 13.71 13.30 4.17
C LYS A 163 15.11 12.80 4.55
N GLY A 164 15.22 11.65 5.19
CA GLY A 164 16.49 11.07 5.58
C GLY A 164 17.35 10.69 4.37
N SER A 165 18.65 10.95 4.45
CA SER A 165 19.60 10.30 3.54
C SER A 165 19.65 8.81 3.93
N HIS A 166 18.94 7.99 3.19
CA HIS A 166 19.01 6.54 3.37
C HIS A 166 20.32 6.05 2.79
N GLN A 167 21.40 6.07 3.61
CA GLN A 167 22.61 5.34 3.26
C GLN A 167 22.28 3.86 3.26
N ASP A 168 22.43 3.26 2.12
CA ASP A 168 22.31 1.83 1.86
C ASP A 168 23.45 1.07 2.58
N THR A 169 23.25 0.80 3.88
CA THR A 169 24.14 -0.09 4.65
C THR A 169 23.56 -1.50 4.69
N GLY A 170 23.33 -2.06 3.55
CA GLY A 170 22.85 -3.44 3.41
C GLY A 170 22.21 -3.65 2.06
N GLY A 171 23.02 -4.01 1.09
CA GLY A 171 22.74 -4.34 -0.30
C GLY A 171 21.32 -4.77 -0.64
N SER A 172 20.43 -3.81 -0.85
CA SER A 172 19.30 -3.98 -1.71
C SER A 172 19.40 -2.88 -2.76
N THR A 173 20.21 -3.15 -3.76
CA THR A 173 20.14 -2.44 -5.03
C THR A 173 18.72 -2.59 -5.53
N VAL A 174 17.99 -1.47 -5.73
CA VAL A 174 16.85 -1.47 -6.64
C VAL A 174 17.36 -2.17 -7.88
N PRO A 175 16.81 -3.34 -8.27
CA PRO A 175 17.36 -4.07 -9.40
C PRO A 175 17.34 -3.14 -10.61
N SER A 176 18.45 -3.01 -11.31
CA SER A 176 18.41 -2.40 -12.63
C SER A 176 17.55 -3.26 -13.53
N ALA A 177 16.74 -2.64 -14.37
CA ALA A 177 15.91 -3.37 -15.32
C ALA A 177 16.80 -4.31 -16.15
N PRO A 178 16.45 -5.60 -16.30
CA PRO A 178 17.24 -6.54 -17.09
C PRO A 178 17.37 -6.08 -18.53
N SER A 179 18.57 -6.18 -19.06
CA SER A 179 18.81 -5.93 -20.50
C SER A 179 18.04 -6.99 -21.28
N GLY A 180 17.06 -6.55 -22.09
CA GLY A 180 16.24 -7.45 -22.91
C GLY A 180 14.87 -7.82 -22.35
N GLU A 181 14.51 -7.35 -21.15
CA GLU A 181 13.14 -7.49 -20.63
C GLU A 181 12.13 -6.76 -21.53
N SER A 182 10.97 -7.35 -21.75
CA SER A 182 9.91 -6.73 -22.54
C SER A 182 9.34 -5.51 -21.80
N THR A 183 8.80 -4.53 -22.54
CA THR A 183 8.11 -3.38 -21.96
C THR A 183 6.98 -3.81 -21.05
N LEU A 184 6.23 -4.83 -21.46
CA LEU A 184 5.14 -5.39 -20.64
C LEU A 184 5.67 -5.99 -19.33
N GLY A 185 6.78 -6.73 -19.36
CA GLY A 185 7.43 -7.26 -18.17
C GLY A 185 7.86 -6.16 -17.21
N LEU A 186 8.51 -5.12 -17.73
CA LEU A 186 8.90 -3.96 -16.94
C LEU A 186 7.70 -3.21 -16.34
N VAL A 187 6.58 -3.12 -17.08
CA VAL A 187 5.33 -2.54 -16.58
C VAL A 187 4.77 -3.39 -15.43
N VAL A 188 4.76 -4.71 -15.55
CA VAL A 188 4.37 -5.64 -14.46
C VAL A 188 5.21 -5.37 -13.22
N ASP A 189 6.53 -5.34 -13.36
CA ASP A 189 7.44 -5.10 -12.25
C ASP A 189 7.22 -3.72 -11.60
N VAL A 190 7.00 -2.68 -12.40
CA VAL A 190 6.64 -1.35 -11.90
C VAL A 190 5.33 -1.36 -11.13
N MET A 191 4.31 -2.02 -11.66
CA MET A 191 3.00 -2.12 -11.00
C MET A 191 3.06 -2.93 -9.70
N GLN A 192 4.00 -3.85 -9.60
CA GLN A 192 4.32 -4.62 -8.39
C GLN A 192 5.28 -3.90 -7.43
N GLY A 193 5.82 -2.73 -7.83
CA GLY A 193 6.69 -1.93 -6.99
C GLY A 193 8.17 -2.33 -6.97
N VAL A 194 8.61 -3.24 -7.87
CA VAL A 194 9.99 -3.76 -7.94
C VAL A 194 11.02 -2.64 -8.07
N TYR A 195 10.72 -1.63 -8.88
CA TYR A 195 11.64 -0.51 -9.12
C TYR A 195 11.36 0.73 -8.26
N GLY A 196 10.54 0.59 -7.19
CA GLY A 196 10.18 1.72 -6.33
C GLY A 196 9.40 2.82 -7.04
N ASN A 197 9.52 4.07 -6.56
CA ASN A 197 8.78 5.22 -7.09
C ASN A 197 9.72 6.41 -7.37
N GLY A 198 9.25 7.36 -8.21
CA GLY A 198 9.97 8.60 -8.48
C GLY A 198 11.38 8.36 -9.05
N ASP A 199 12.38 8.99 -8.44
CA ASP A 199 13.78 8.93 -8.90
C ASP A 199 14.38 7.53 -8.82
N ALA A 200 13.97 6.70 -7.85
CA ALA A 200 14.41 5.32 -7.74
C ALA A 200 14.00 4.52 -8.98
N ARG A 201 12.73 4.62 -9.39
CA ARG A 201 12.22 3.99 -10.61
C ARG A 201 12.93 4.52 -11.86
N LYS A 202 13.12 5.84 -11.95
CA LYS A 202 13.82 6.45 -13.08
C LYS A 202 15.25 5.94 -13.21
N LYS A 203 15.97 5.85 -12.09
CA LYS A 203 17.33 5.30 -12.03
C LYS A 203 17.36 3.81 -12.41
N ALA A 204 16.43 3.02 -11.89
CA ALA A 204 16.36 1.58 -12.12
C ALA A 204 16.05 1.23 -13.58
N LEU A 205 15.10 1.93 -14.19
CA LEU A 205 14.70 1.72 -15.59
C LEU A 205 15.64 2.39 -16.60
N GLY A 206 16.42 3.39 -16.18
CA GLY A 206 17.37 4.09 -17.04
C GLY A 206 16.72 4.60 -18.31
N THR A 207 17.28 4.24 -19.46
CA THR A 207 16.78 4.65 -20.79
C THR A 207 15.38 4.09 -21.13
N ARG A 208 14.93 3.06 -20.40
CA ARG A 208 13.60 2.46 -20.59
C ARG A 208 12.50 3.18 -19.77
N TYR A 209 12.85 4.17 -18.94
CA TYR A 209 11.91 4.83 -18.05
C TYR A 209 10.74 5.47 -18.79
N ASP A 210 11.01 6.28 -19.79
CA ASP A 210 9.97 7.01 -20.53
C ASP A 210 9.01 6.07 -21.25
N GLU A 211 9.53 5.01 -21.86
CA GLU A 211 8.73 3.98 -22.51
C GLU A 211 7.75 3.29 -21.54
N VAL A 212 8.26 2.84 -20.40
CA VAL A 212 7.47 2.17 -19.38
C VAL A 212 6.45 3.13 -18.74
N GLN A 213 6.88 4.34 -18.41
CA GLN A 213 6.01 5.34 -17.80
C GLN A 213 4.90 5.80 -18.75
N ASN A 214 5.22 5.98 -20.05
CA ASN A 214 4.22 6.30 -21.07
C ASN A 214 3.19 5.19 -21.25
N PHE A 215 3.61 3.93 -21.17
CA PHE A 215 2.70 2.79 -21.20
C PHE A 215 1.72 2.83 -20.04
N ILE A 216 2.20 3.09 -18.82
CA ILE A 216 1.37 3.21 -17.60
C ILE A 216 0.42 4.41 -17.70
N ASN A 217 0.92 5.57 -18.13
CA ASN A 217 0.13 6.78 -18.30
C ASN A 217 -0.99 6.59 -19.34
N HIS A 218 -0.68 5.87 -20.43
CA HIS A 218 -1.68 5.52 -21.44
C HIS A 218 -2.83 4.71 -20.85
N ILE A 219 -2.54 3.68 -20.03
CA ILE A 219 -3.59 2.90 -19.35
C ILE A 219 -4.46 3.80 -18.50
N GLN A 220 -3.88 4.75 -17.78
CA GLN A 220 -4.64 5.63 -16.89
C GLN A 220 -5.53 6.63 -17.64
N SER A 221 -5.13 7.09 -18.81
CA SER A 221 -5.80 8.16 -19.56
C SER A 221 -6.68 7.68 -20.72
N ALA A 222 -6.44 6.48 -21.27
CA ALA A 222 -7.18 5.95 -22.40
C ALA A 222 -8.66 5.66 -22.05
N SER A 223 -9.53 5.75 -23.06
CA SER A 223 -10.94 5.34 -22.91
C SER A 223 -11.06 3.83 -22.67
N VAL A 224 -12.12 3.41 -22.00
CA VAL A 224 -12.40 1.98 -21.77
C VAL A 224 -12.49 1.23 -23.11
N ASP A 225 -13.10 1.82 -24.11
CA ASP A 225 -13.22 1.21 -25.45
C ASP A 225 -11.85 1.03 -26.14
N THR A 226 -10.93 1.96 -25.94
CA THR A 226 -9.56 1.83 -26.40
C THR A 226 -8.87 0.68 -25.70
N LEU A 227 -8.96 0.63 -24.36
CA LEU A 227 -8.33 -0.44 -23.57
C LEU A 227 -8.89 -1.82 -23.92
N VAL A 228 -10.20 -1.94 -24.18
CA VAL A 228 -10.83 -3.20 -24.63
C VAL A 228 -10.24 -3.67 -25.95
N LYS A 229 -10.13 -2.78 -26.96
CA LYS A 229 -9.49 -3.10 -28.25
C LYS A 229 -8.04 -3.56 -28.08
N GLU A 230 -7.30 -2.90 -27.21
CA GLU A 230 -5.90 -3.23 -26.91
C GLU A 230 -5.75 -4.54 -26.12
N VAL A 231 -6.75 -4.90 -25.25
CA VAL A 231 -6.83 -6.22 -24.64
C VAL A 231 -7.01 -7.31 -25.67
N TRP A 232 -7.92 -7.11 -26.64
CA TRP A 232 -8.12 -8.09 -27.73
C TRP A 232 -6.89 -8.20 -28.66
N ALA A 233 -6.13 -7.13 -28.78
CA ALA A 233 -4.85 -7.15 -29.49
C ALA A 233 -3.69 -7.78 -28.68
N GLY A 234 -3.94 -8.27 -27.45
CA GLY A 234 -2.94 -8.91 -26.59
C GLY A 234 -1.94 -7.95 -25.92
N LYS A 235 -2.14 -6.63 -26.00
CA LYS A 235 -1.19 -5.61 -25.55
C LYS A 235 -0.88 -5.69 -24.04
N TYR A 236 -1.81 -6.16 -23.24
CA TYR A 236 -1.73 -6.21 -21.77
C TYR A 236 -1.53 -7.63 -21.20
N GLY A 237 -1.19 -8.60 -22.08
CA GLY A 237 -1.05 -10.00 -21.70
C GLY A 237 -2.38 -10.66 -21.29
N ASP A 238 -2.28 -11.81 -20.62
CA ASP A 238 -3.42 -12.62 -20.23
C ASP A 238 -3.49 -12.85 -18.72
N GLY A 239 -4.67 -13.25 -18.24
CA GLY A 239 -4.88 -13.70 -16.87
C GLY A 239 -4.41 -12.68 -15.82
N GLU A 240 -3.50 -13.10 -14.96
CA GLU A 240 -2.99 -12.29 -13.86
C GLU A 240 -2.11 -11.12 -14.37
N THR A 241 -1.35 -11.33 -15.45
CA THR A 241 -0.58 -10.25 -16.10
C THR A 241 -1.48 -9.07 -16.49
N ARG A 242 -2.58 -9.35 -17.19
CA ARG A 242 -3.56 -8.32 -17.56
C ARG A 242 -4.13 -7.59 -16.35
N LYS A 243 -4.45 -8.32 -15.30
CA LYS A 243 -4.99 -7.76 -14.08
C LYS A 243 -4.00 -6.81 -13.38
N ILE A 244 -2.73 -7.21 -13.28
CA ILE A 244 -1.66 -6.38 -12.72
C ILE A 244 -1.47 -5.12 -13.56
N VAL A 245 -1.33 -5.27 -14.87
CA VAL A 245 -1.02 -4.18 -15.80
C VAL A 245 -2.14 -3.14 -15.89
N LEU A 246 -3.39 -3.57 -15.98
CA LEU A 246 -4.54 -2.66 -15.99
C LEU A 246 -4.84 -2.06 -14.60
N GLY A 247 -4.40 -2.70 -13.52
CA GLY A 247 -4.53 -2.21 -12.15
C GLY A 247 -5.95 -1.79 -11.80
N SER A 248 -6.15 -0.53 -11.39
CA SER A 248 -7.48 0.00 -11.04
C SER A 248 -8.48 0.01 -12.20
N ARG A 249 -7.99 -0.01 -13.45
CA ARG A 249 -8.82 -0.02 -14.67
C ARG A 249 -9.31 -1.42 -15.06
N TYR A 250 -8.79 -2.49 -14.41
CA TYR A 250 -9.10 -3.87 -14.82
C TYR A 250 -10.58 -4.19 -14.80
N ASN A 251 -11.29 -3.87 -13.72
CA ASN A 251 -12.69 -4.25 -13.56
C ASN A 251 -13.61 -3.59 -14.60
N GLU A 252 -13.42 -2.29 -14.88
CA GLU A 252 -14.24 -1.58 -15.88
C GLU A 252 -14.00 -2.11 -17.30
N VAL A 253 -12.74 -2.43 -17.64
CA VAL A 253 -12.37 -3.02 -18.93
C VAL A 253 -12.93 -4.43 -19.05
N GLN A 254 -12.78 -5.26 -18.02
CA GLN A 254 -13.26 -6.63 -18.02
C GLN A 254 -14.80 -6.71 -18.09
N ASN A 255 -15.50 -5.83 -17.37
CA ASN A 255 -16.96 -5.74 -17.44
C ASN A 255 -17.44 -5.35 -18.85
N LYS A 256 -16.75 -4.44 -19.51
CA LYS A 256 -17.05 -4.06 -20.90
C LYS A 256 -16.83 -5.22 -21.87
N ILE A 257 -15.73 -5.97 -21.72
CA ILE A 257 -15.45 -7.17 -22.51
C ILE A 257 -16.57 -8.21 -22.34
N ASN A 258 -16.96 -8.50 -21.09
CA ASN A 258 -17.99 -9.50 -20.79
C ASN A 258 -19.37 -9.08 -21.30
N GLY A 259 -19.72 -7.80 -21.19
CA GLY A 259 -20.97 -7.24 -21.73
C GLY A 259 -21.03 -7.23 -23.26
N SER A 260 -19.87 -7.08 -23.92
CA SER A 260 -19.78 -7.13 -25.38
C SER A 260 -19.87 -8.57 -25.92
N SER A 261 -19.50 -9.57 -25.12
CA SER A 261 -19.60 -10.99 -25.49
C SER A 261 -21.03 -11.55 -25.38
N GLY A 262 -21.95 -10.86 -24.68
CA GLY A 262 -23.33 -11.26 -24.50
C GLY A 262 -24.31 -10.82 -25.63
N SER A 263 -23.82 -10.08 -26.63
CA SER A 263 -24.66 -9.47 -27.69
C SER A 263 -24.61 -10.20 -29.03
N SER A 264 -24.04 -11.40 -29.09
CA SER A 264 -24.07 -12.26 -30.31
C SER A 264 -24.79 -13.59 -30.09
N SER A 265 -26.04 -13.54 -29.61
CA SER A 265 -26.97 -14.67 -29.80
C SER A 265 -27.82 -14.43 -31.05
N GLY A 266 -27.43 -15.14 -32.08
CA GLY A 266 -28.00 -15.05 -33.42
C GLY A 266 -29.49 -15.27 -33.49
N THR A 267 -30.07 -14.49 -34.33
CA THR A 267 -31.35 -14.79 -34.96
C THR A 267 -31.15 -16.03 -35.88
N VAL A 268 -31.68 -17.15 -35.47
CA VAL A 268 -31.85 -18.29 -36.36
C VAL A 268 -33.24 -18.13 -37.00
N TYR A 269 -33.27 -18.01 -38.32
CA TYR A 269 -34.44 -18.20 -39.12
C TYR A 269 -34.73 -19.67 -39.28
#